data_5b4d234e61089b310ed521e959e0d0e8
#
_entry.id   5b4d234e61089b310ed521e959e0d0e8
#
_cell.length_a   1.000
_cell.length_b   1.000
_cell.length_c   1.000
_cell.angle_alpha   90.00
_cell.angle_beta   90.00
_cell.angle_gamma   90.00
#
_symmetry.space_group_name_H-M   'P 1'
#
loop_
_entity.id
_entity.type
_entity.pdbx_description
1 polymer ?
#
loop_
_entity_poly.entity_id
_entity_poly.type
_entity_poly.pdbx_seq_one_letter_code
_entity_poly.pdbx_strand_id
1 'polypeptide(L)'
;MVSKMKSIFLLFLCFSQILSDMDYGAESLRIHEKYKGKLAVKSRVAIQDKDDLSIAYTPGVAEPCKKIHDDVSLAYKYTIKGHTVAVVSDGTAVLGLGDIGPEAAMPVMEGKSILFKEFGGVDAFPICLDTKDPKEIIKTVKYISPTFGGINLEDISSPRCFEIEETLKNELDIPVFHDDQHGTAIVVTAGIINSLKIIKKEWKDLKIVVAGAGAAGLSICRLLMNFGPSDIILTNRKGIVYDGRPDLNPVVAKMAKITNKNKQQGKLADALVGADIFIGVSGPNLVTSEMIKTMNKDPVVFALANPIPEIMPEDAFEGGARIVATGRSDFPNQINNVLVFPGLFRGALMVRSKKIVEDMKV
;
A
#
# COMPACT_ATOMS: atom_id res chain seq x y z
N MET A 1 -47.43 3.90 -16.67
CA MET A 1 -46.32 3.37 -15.84
C MET A 1 -45.04 3.16 -16.65
N VAL A 2 -45.10 2.67 -17.87
CA VAL A 2 -43.93 2.39 -18.75
C VAL A 2 -43.17 3.65 -19.20
N SER A 3 -43.87 4.81 -19.34
CA SER A 3 -43.24 6.08 -19.76
C SER A 3 -42.33 6.70 -18.68
N LYS A 4 -42.67 6.56 -17.39
CA LYS A 4 -41.84 7.07 -16.28
C LYS A 4 -40.58 6.22 -16.05
N MET A 5 -40.63 4.93 -16.30
CA MET A 5 -39.45 4.06 -16.22
C MET A 5 -38.42 4.36 -17.30
N LYS A 6 -38.85 4.70 -18.53
CA LYS A 6 -37.91 5.09 -19.62
C LYS A 6 -37.20 6.42 -19.30
N SER A 7 -37.88 7.39 -18.68
CA SER A 7 -37.25 8.66 -18.30
C SER A 7 -36.25 8.51 -17.18
N ILE A 8 -36.46 7.60 -16.20
CA ILE A 8 -35.52 7.31 -15.14
C ILE A 8 -34.30 6.57 -15.69
N PHE A 9 -34.48 5.64 -16.62
CA PHE A 9 -33.38 4.93 -17.27
C PHE A 9 -32.51 5.84 -18.15
N LEU A 10 -33.13 6.81 -18.86
CA LEU A 10 -32.40 7.83 -19.61
C LEU A 10 -31.64 8.80 -18.68
N LEU A 11 -32.20 9.17 -17.53
CA LEU A 11 -31.48 9.96 -16.53
C LEU A 11 -30.26 9.21 -15.96
N PHE A 12 -30.38 7.92 -15.67
CA PHE A 12 -29.24 7.10 -15.22
C PHE A 12 -28.16 6.93 -16.30
N LEU A 13 -28.55 6.79 -17.59
CA LEU A 13 -27.60 6.75 -18.70
C LEU A 13 -26.92 8.11 -18.94
N CYS A 14 -27.65 9.24 -18.82
CA CYS A 14 -27.03 10.56 -18.87
C CYS A 14 -26.12 10.83 -17.67
N PHE A 15 -26.45 10.37 -16.46
CA PHE A 15 -25.56 10.47 -15.30
C PHE A 15 -24.30 9.61 -15.45
N SER A 16 -24.40 8.41 -16.05
CA SER A 16 -23.22 7.56 -16.30
C SER A 16 -22.32 8.13 -17.40
N GLN A 17 -22.85 8.81 -18.41
CA GLN A 17 -22.04 9.49 -19.43
C GLN A 17 -21.40 10.80 -18.95
N ILE A 18 -22.02 11.51 -18.00
CA ILE A 18 -21.44 12.72 -17.39
C ILE A 18 -20.29 12.37 -16.44
N LEU A 19 -20.27 11.15 -15.88
CA LEU A 19 -19.18 10.67 -15.02
C LEU A 19 -17.97 10.12 -15.81
N SER A 20 -18.10 9.90 -17.14
CA SER A 20 -17.02 9.33 -17.97
C SER A 20 -15.99 10.35 -18.47
N ASP A 21 -16.19 11.64 -18.31
CA ASP A 21 -15.32 12.70 -18.84
C ASP A 21 -14.64 13.58 -17.77
N MET A 22 -14.59 13.14 -16.50
CA MET A 22 -13.90 13.90 -15.47
C MET A 22 -12.39 13.74 -15.61
N ASP A 23 -11.68 14.83 -15.92
CA ASP A 23 -10.23 14.90 -15.79
C ASP A 23 -9.85 14.93 -14.30
N TYR A 24 -9.56 13.75 -13.75
CA TYR A 24 -9.16 13.60 -12.35
C TYR A 24 -7.87 14.36 -12.02
N GLY A 25 -6.98 14.56 -13.00
CA GLY A 25 -5.73 15.31 -12.82
C GLY A 25 -6.02 16.80 -12.63
N ALA A 26 -6.79 17.40 -13.53
CA ALA A 26 -7.19 18.80 -13.44
C ALA A 26 -8.01 19.10 -12.17
N GLU A 27 -8.95 18.21 -11.82
CA GLU A 27 -9.77 18.38 -10.61
C GLU A 27 -8.92 18.22 -9.33
N SER A 28 -7.95 17.32 -9.32
CA SER A 28 -7.00 17.17 -8.21
C SER A 28 -6.19 18.44 -8.01
N LEU A 29 -5.64 19.05 -9.07
CA LEU A 29 -4.92 20.31 -8.99
C LEU A 29 -5.81 21.43 -8.43
N ARG A 30 -7.05 21.55 -8.92
CA ARG A 30 -8.03 22.53 -8.45
C ARG A 30 -8.31 22.40 -6.94
N ILE A 31 -8.46 21.17 -6.45
CA ILE A 31 -8.70 20.91 -5.02
C ILE A 31 -7.48 21.29 -4.20
N HIS A 32 -6.28 20.90 -4.60
CA HIS A 32 -5.05 21.21 -3.87
C HIS A 32 -4.81 22.74 -3.79
N GLU A 33 -5.04 23.46 -4.88
CA GLU A 33 -4.94 24.92 -4.90
C GLU A 33 -6.01 25.57 -4.01
N LYS A 34 -7.28 25.16 -4.16
CA LYS A 34 -8.41 25.73 -3.41
C LYS A 34 -8.23 25.59 -1.91
N TYR A 35 -7.82 24.43 -1.43
CA TYR A 35 -7.72 24.14 0.00
C TYR A 35 -6.32 24.30 0.57
N LYS A 36 -5.31 24.61 -0.27
CA LYS A 36 -3.89 24.73 0.10
C LYS A 36 -3.39 23.46 0.83
N GLY A 37 -3.63 22.31 0.23
CA GLY A 37 -3.42 20.99 0.81
C GLY A 37 -4.75 20.34 1.22
N LYS A 38 -4.69 19.08 1.70
CA LYS A 38 -5.87 18.26 2.00
C LYS A 38 -6.09 18.01 3.49
N LEU A 39 -5.15 18.47 4.33
CA LEU A 39 -5.19 18.25 5.77
C LEU A 39 -5.36 19.56 6.52
N ALA A 40 -6.04 19.48 7.66
CA ALA A 40 -6.16 20.57 8.62
C ALA A 40 -6.02 20.03 10.05
N VAL A 41 -5.49 20.86 10.95
CA VAL A 41 -5.50 20.59 12.39
C VAL A 41 -6.77 21.21 12.97
N LYS A 42 -7.51 20.41 13.75
CA LYS A 42 -8.72 20.86 14.43
C LYS A 42 -8.59 20.64 15.94
N SER A 43 -8.85 21.70 16.73
CA SER A 43 -8.96 21.58 18.17
C SER A 43 -10.11 20.65 18.57
N ARG A 44 -9.87 19.78 19.56
CA ARG A 44 -10.87 18.90 20.16
C ARG A 44 -11.58 19.53 21.37
N VAL A 45 -11.01 20.61 21.90
CA VAL A 45 -11.57 21.39 23.01
C VAL A 45 -11.79 22.82 22.56
N ALA A 46 -12.86 23.43 23.04
CA ALA A 46 -13.11 24.85 22.83
C ALA A 46 -12.32 25.69 23.85
N ILE A 47 -11.93 26.90 23.46
CA ILE A 47 -11.39 27.93 24.34
C ILE A 47 -12.31 29.13 24.19
N GLN A 48 -13.26 29.31 25.12
CA GLN A 48 -14.28 30.36 25.07
C GLN A 48 -14.04 31.44 26.12
N ASP A 49 -13.41 31.07 27.23
CA ASP A 49 -13.11 31.95 28.33
C ASP A 49 -11.73 31.66 28.95
N LYS A 50 -11.40 32.39 30.03
CA LYS A 50 -10.12 32.27 30.72
C LYS A 50 -10.00 30.95 31.50
N ASP A 51 -11.12 30.39 31.94
CA ASP A 51 -11.11 29.12 32.68
C ASP A 51 -10.82 27.96 31.75
N ASP A 52 -11.42 27.95 30.55
CA ASP A 52 -11.06 27.02 29.46
C ASP A 52 -9.58 27.09 29.12
N LEU A 53 -9.02 28.32 28.98
CA LEU A 53 -7.61 28.52 28.73
C LEU A 53 -6.73 27.97 29.89
N SER A 54 -7.14 28.21 31.11
CA SER A 54 -6.42 27.75 32.30
C SER A 54 -6.44 26.23 32.45
N ILE A 55 -7.52 25.58 32.03
CA ILE A 55 -7.65 24.12 32.00
C ILE A 55 -6.83 23.53 30.85
N ALA A 56 -6.98 24.09 29.64
CA ALA A 56 -6.36 23.52 28.46
C ALA A 56 -4.85 23.80 28.35
N TYR A 57 -4.37 24.86 29.01
CA TYR A 57 -2.96 25.25 29.00
C TYR A 57 -2.43 25.49 30.38
N THR A 58 -2.10 26.72 30.79
CA THR A 58 -1.49 27.02 32.09
C THR A 58 -2.51 27.57 33.07
N PRO A 59 -2.65 27.00 34.26
CA PRO A 59 -1.80 26.00 34.95
C PRO A 59 -2.21 24.52 34.76
N GLY A 60 -3.42 24.24 34.26
CA GLY A 60 -4.04 22.91 34.26
C GLY A 60 -3.22 21.82 33.60
N VAL A 61 -2.53 22.15 32.49
CA VAL A 61 -1.70 21.21 31.71
C VAL A 61 -0.55 20.57 32.52
N ALA A 62 -0.16 21.17 33.66
CA ALA A 62 0.86 20.61 34.53
C ALA A 62 0.48 19.24 35.12
N GLU A 63 -0.81 18.99 35.34
CA GLU A 63 -1.26 17.73 35.95
C GLU A 63 -1.10 16.52 35.00
N PRO A 64 -1.57 16.52 33.77
CA PRO A 64 -1.26 15.43 32.86
C PRO A 64 0.26 15.27 32.59
N CYS A 65 1.05 16.35 32.58
CA CYS A 65 2.50 16.26 32.46
C CYS A 65 3.14 15.48 33.63
N LYS A 66 2.76 15.78 34.88
CA LYS A 66 3.23 15.04 36.06
C LYS A 66 2.84 13.56 35.97
N LYS A 67 1.58 13.26 35.62
CA LYS A 67 1.09 11.88 35.50
C LYS A 67 1.88 11.09 34.48
N ILE A 68 2.19 11.69 33.29
CA ILE A 68 2.97 11.04 32.26
C ILE A 68 4.44 10.91 32.68
N HIS A 69 4.99 11.86 33.44
CA HIS A 69 6.34 11.75 33.95
C HIS A 69 6.48 10.55 34.90
N ASP A 70 5.48 10.35 35.79
CA ASP A 70 5.45 9.24 36.74
C ASP A 70 5.20 7.89 36.05
N ASP A 71 4.37 7.87 35.01
CA ASP A 71 4.06 6.69 34.18
C ASP A 71 3.91 7.06 32.72
N VAL A 72 4.97 6.81 31.92
CA VAL A 72 5.04 7.13 30.49
C VAL A 72 3.91 6.47 29.68
N SER A 73 3.36 5.34 30.15
CA SER A 73 2.25 4.66 29.47
C SER A 73 0.98 5.52 29.41
N LEU A 74 0.83 6.49 30.30
CA LEU A 74 -0.28 7.43 30.34
C LEU A 74 -0.26 8.45 29.18
N ALA A 75 0.85 8.55 28.45
CA ALA A 75 0.88 9.33 27.20
C ALA A 75 -0.19 8.88 26.20
N TYR A 76 -0.48 7.59 26.13
CA TYR A 76 -1.56 7.04 25.30
C TYR A 76 -2.96 7.47 25.74
N LYS A 77 -3.13 7.82 27.02
CA LYS A 77 -4.41 8.26 27.60
C LYS A 77 -4.60 9.76 27.52
N TYR A 78 -3.56 10.53 27.78
CA TYR A 78 -3.66 11.98 27.97
C TYR A 78 -3.18 12.80 26.78
N THR A 79 -2.64 12.16 25.73
CA THR A 79 -2.18 12.86 24.52
C THR A 79 -2.75 12.23 23.24
N ILE A 80 -2.44 12.84 22.11
CA ILE A 80 -2.82 12.32 20.78
C ILE A 80 -2.08 11.02 20.42
N LYS A 81 -1.04 10.61 21.15
CA LYS A 81 -0.24 9.43 20.88
C LYS A 81 -1.08 8.16 20.67
N GLY A 82 -2.17 8.02 21.42
CA GLY A 82 -3.03 6.82 21.36
C GLY A 82 -3.77 6.60 20.06
N HIS A 83 -3.82 7.61 19.17
CA HIS A 83 -4.61 7.54 17.93
C HIS A 83 -3.96 8.24 16.75
N THR A 84 -2.64 8.45 16.80
CA THR A 84 -1.89 9.12 15.72
C THR A 84 -0.82 8.23 15.12
N VAL A 85 -0.60 8.39 13.81
CA VAL A 85 0.41 7.70 13.01
C VAL A 85 1.25 8.74 12.24
N ALA A 86 2.57 8.54 12.19
CA ALA A 86 3.42 9.27 11.26
C ALA A 86 3.43 8.53 9.91
N VAL A 87 3.16 9.24 8.82
CA VAL A 87 3.36 8.76 7.44
C VAL A 87 4.69 9.31 6.97
N VAL A 88 5.73 8.48 7.00
CA VAL A 88 7.12 8.88 6.75
C VAL A 88 7.54 8.49 5.35
N SER A 89 8.04 9.46 4.58
CA SER A 89 8.55 9.26 3.22
C SER A 89 9.81 10.08 2.98
N ASP A 90 10.64 9.62 2.04
CA ASP A 90 11.73 10.41 1.45
C ASP A 90 11.46 10.75 -0.04
N GLY A 91 10.30 10.38 -0.56
CA GLY A 91 9.86 10.67 -1.90
C GLY A 91 10.62 9.96 -3.02
N THR A 92 11.25 8.81 -2.73
CA THR A 92 12.12 8.13 -3.71
C THR A 92 11.47 7.00 -4.49
N ALA A 93 10.21 6.66 -4.19
CA ALA A 93 9.47 5.61 -4.90
C ALA A 93 7.98 5.97 -5.08
N VAL A 94 7.69 7.22 -5.38
CA VAL A 94 6.32 7.76 -5.41
C VAL A 94 5.57 7.28 -6.64
N LEU A 95 4.56 6.42 -6.44
CA LEU A 95 3.71 5.87 -7.51
C LEU A 95 4.55 5.38 -8.72
N GLY A 96 4.09 5.64 -9.94
CA GLY A 96 4.85 5.40 -11.18
C GLY A 96 5.86 6.51 -11.53
N LEU A 97 5.98 7.56 -10.69
CA LEU A 97 6.85 8.72 -10.95
C LEU A 97 8.30 8.49 -10.48
N GLY A 98 8.49 7.56 -9.52
CA GLY A 98 9.82 7.23 -8.99
C GLY A 98 10.36 8.25 -7.99
N ASP A 99 11.62 8.62 -8.12
CA ASP A 99 12.33 9.55 -7.22
C ASP A 99 12.04 11.01 -7.59
N ILE A 100 11.03 11.58 -6.94
CA ILE A 100 10.60 12.98 -7.18
C ILE A 100 10.89 13.92 -6.01
N GLY A 101 11.46 13.40 -4.93
CA GLY A 101 11.83 14.18 -3.75
C GLY A 101 10.70 14.39 -2.73
N PRO A 102 11.06 14.87 -1.53
CA PRO A 102 10.13 14.93 -0.40
C PRO A 102 9.00 15.94 -0.59
N GLU A 103 9.24 17.12 -1.17
CA GLU A 103 8.21 18.13 -1.38
C GLU A 103 7.16 17.66 -2.40
N ALA A 104 7.61 17.05 -3.50
CA ALA A 104 6.71 16.54 -4.52
C ALA A 104 5.93 15.31 -4.06
N ALA A 105 6.41 14.59 -3.03
CA ALA A 105 5.70 13.49 -2.38
C ALA A 105 4.57 13.95 -1.45
N MET A 106 4.59 15.20 -0.96
CA MET A 106 3.60 15.72 0.00
C MET A 106 2.15 15.46 -0.41
N PRO A 107 1.71 15.71 -1.66
CA PRO A 107 0.32 15.45 -2.05
C PRO A 107 -0.12 13.99 -1.86
N VAL A 108 0.78 13.04 -2.08
CA VAL A 108 0.51 11.60 -1.86
C VAL A 108 0.43 11.30 -0.37
N MET A 109 1.36 11.83 0.44
CA MET A 109 1.40 11.61 1.89
C MET A 109 0.20 12.25 2.59
N GLU A 110 -0.27 13.41 2.13
CA GLU A 110 -1.56 13.98 2.57
C GLU A 110 -2.73 13.10 2.19
N GLY A 111 -2.73 12.56 0.97
CA GLY A 111 -3.74 11.58 0.54
C GLY A 111 -3.76 10.36 1.44
N LYS A 112 -2.60 9.77 1.74
CA LYS A 112 -2.47 8.65 2.68
C LYS A 112 -3.06 9.01 4.05
N SER A 113 -2.79 10.21 4.55
CA SER A 113 -3.28 10.68 5.84
C SER A 113 -4.81 10.83 5.88
N ILE A 114 -5.43 11.31 4.79
CA ILE A 114 -6.89 11.34 4.66
C ILE A 114 -7.47 9.93 4.74
N LEU A 115 -6.88 8.96 4.04
CA LEU A 115 -7.38 7.59 4.03
C LEU A 115 -7.29 6.95 5.43
N PHE A 116 -6.24 7.22 6.20
CA PHE A 116 -6.16 6.86 7.62
C PHE A 116 -7.33 7.42 8.41
N LYS A 117 -7.66 8.71 8.18
CA LYS A 117 -8.73 9.39 8.91
C LYS A 117 -10.10 8.85 8.54
N GLU A 118 -10.42 8.82 7.24
CA GLU A 118 -11.76 8.50 6.75
C GLU A 118 -12.12 7.02 6.95
N PHE A 119 -11.17 6.10 6.72
CA PHE A 119 -11.44 4.67 6.79
C PHE A 119 -11.00 4.02 8.12
N GLY A 120 -10.05 4.61 8.82
CA GLY A 120 -9.55 4.07 10.09
C GLY A 120 -9.92 4.89 11.32
N GLY A 121 -10.38 6.12 11.16
CA GLY A 121 -10.58 7.06 12.27
C GLY A 121 -9.27 7.40 13.00
N VAL A 122 -8.13 7.24 12.33
CA VAL A 122 -6.79 7.48 12.84
C VAL A 122 -6.29 8.83 12.33
N ASP A 123 -5.76 9.68 13.20
CA ASP A 123 -5.11 10.91 12.78
C ASP A 123 -3.71 10.59 12.28
N ALA A 124 -3.39 10.97 11.04
CA ALA A 124 -2.09 10.70 10.45
C ALA A 124 -1.43 12.00 9.98
N PHE A 125 -0.11 12.08 10.16
CA PHE A 125 0.67 13.26 9.82
C PHE A 125 1.74 12.91 8.77
N PRO A 126 1.78 13.61 7.61
CA PRO A 126 2.84 13.46 6.63
C PRO A 126 4.15 14.01 7.19
N ILE A 127 5.20 13.20 7.12
CA ILE A 127 6.57 13.54 7.51
C ILE A 127 7.47 13.21 6.33
N CYS A 128 7.70 14.20 5.46
CA CYS A 128 8.57 14.06 4.29
C CYS A 128 9.99 14.51 4.67
N LEU A 129 10.98 13.64 4.47
CA LEU A 129 12.36 13.84 4.92
C LEU A 129 13.27 14.18 3.73
N ASP A 130 14.00 15.28 3.82
CA ASP A 130 15.02 15.64 2.84
C ASP A 130 16.35 14.91 3.11
N THR A 131 16.28 13.58 3.10
CA THR A 131 17.45 12.72 3.16
C THR A 131 17.14 11.35 2.58
N LYS A 132 18.14 10.74 1.93
CA LYS A 132 18.08 9.37 1.39
C LYS A 132 18.97 8.41 2.19
N ASP A 133 19.65 8.89 3.23
CA ASP A 133 20.48 8.04 4.09
C ASP A 133 19.60 7.23 5.07
N PRO A 134 19.64 5.88 5.01
CA PRO A 134 18.88 5.04 5.91
C PRO A 134 19.13 5.34 7.39
N LYS A 135 20.35 5.67 7.76
CA LYS A 135 20.72 5.96 9.16
C LYS A 135 20.08 7.26 9.65
N GLU A 136 20.03 8.27 8.81
CA GLU A 136 19.39 9.54 9.14
C GLU A 136 17.86 9.38 9.23
N ILE A 137 17.25 8.64 8.31
CA ILE A 137 15.82 8.32 8.35
C ILE A 137 15.50 7.57 9.65
N ILE A 138 16.22 6.49 9.96
CA ILE A 138 16.03 5.70 11.19
C ILE A 138 16.16 6.60 12.42
N LYS A 139 17.20 7.40 12.49
CA LYS A 139 17.47 8.32 13.61
C LYS A 139 16.36 9.34 13.79
N THR A 140 15.88 9.93 12.70
CA THR A 140 14.79 10.92 12.71
C THR A 140 13.49 10.29 13.17
N VAL A 141 13.12 9.13 12.63
CA VAL A 141 11.91 8.41 13.03
C VAL A 141 11.94 8.06 14.53
N LYS A 142 13.10 7.64 15.05
CA LYS A 142 13.26 7.39 16.49
C LYS A 142 13.05 8.66 17.33
N TYR A 143 13.53 9.80 16.89
CA TYR A 143 13.38 11.06 17.63
C TYR A 143 11.93 11.56 17.66
N ILE A 144 11.15 11.36 16.59
CA ILE A 144 9.74 11.77 16.55
C ILE A 144 8.77 10.74 17.14
N SER A 145 9.20 9.50 17.35
CA SER A 145 8.35 8.39 17.80
C SER A 145 7.60 8.63 19.12
N PRO A 146 8.09 9.46 20.09
CA PRO A 146 7.33 9.76 21.29
C PRO A 146 5.94 10.34 21.02
N THR A 147 5.74 11.07 19.95
CA THR A 147 4.47 11.71 19.58
C THR A 147 3.45 10.72 19.03
N PHE A 148 3.90 9.62 18.39
CA PHE A 148 3.07 8.73 17.59
C PHE A 148 2.81 7.39 18.25
N GLY A 149 1.64 6.82 18.00
CA GLY A 149 1.30 5.46 18.38
C GLY A 149 1.71 4.40 17.36
N GLY A 150 2.10 4.83 16.14
CA GLY A 150 2.59 3.96 15.07
C GLY A 150 3.29 4.74 13.96
N ILE A 151 4.06 4.03 13.15
CA ILE A 151 4.82 4.57 12.01
C ILE A 151 4.41 3.82 10.75
N ASN A 152 3.90 4.55 9.76
CA ASN A 152 3.73 4.07 8.39
C ASN A 152 4.87 4.60 7.53
N LEU A 153 5.72 3.72 7.02
CA LEU A 153 6.73 4.05 6.03
C LEU A 153 6.07 3.98 4.64
N GLU A 154 6.30 4.98 3.80
CA GLU A 154 5.64 5.12 2.51
C GLU A 154 6.62 5.60 1.44
N ASP A 155 6.53 5.04 0.23
CA ASP A 155 7.25 5.50 -0.96
C ASP A 155 8.79 5.61 -0.76
N ILE A 156 9.37 4.75 0.07
CA ILE A 156 10.82 4.63 0.27
C ILE A 156 11.35 3.51 -0.64
N SER A 157 12.32 3.82 -1.50
CA SER A 157 12.80 2.90 -2.51
C SER A 157 13.55 1.68 -1.95
N SER A 158 13.34 0.53 -2.62
CA SER A 158 14.14 -0.69 -2.41
C SER A 158 15.59 -0.49 -2.95
N PRO A 159 16.63 -1.06 -2.32
CA PRO A 159 16.55 -2.02 -1.21
C PRO A 159 16.56 -1.41 0.21
N ARG A 160 16.81 -0.10 0.37
CA ARG A 160 17.01 0.53 1.70
C ARG A 160 15.75 0.55 2.56
N CYS A 161 14.54 0.52 1.98
CA CYS A 161 13.31 0.42 2.74
C CYS A 161 13.25 -0.82 3.66
N PHE A 162 13.90 -1.92 3.28
CA PHE A 162 13.96 -3.14 4.09
C PHE A 162 14.81 -2.95 5.36
N GLU A 163 15.99 -2.34 5.22
CA GLU A 163 16.88 -2.04 6.35
C GLU A 163 16.22 -1.06 7.32
N ILE A 164 15.61 0.00 6.78
CA ILE A 164 14.93 1.03 7.58
C ILE A 164 13.80 0.40 8.39
N GLU A 165 12.92 -0.36 7.75
CA GLU A 165 11.78 -0.98 8.42
C GLU A 165 12.23 -2.00 9.47
N GLU A 166 13.15 -2.90 9.12
CA GLU A 166 13.63 -3.95 10.03
C GLU A 166 14.30 -3.36 11.27
N THR A 167 15.14 -2.33 11.09
CA THR A 167 15.79 -1.65 12.21
C THR A 167 14.77 -0.99 13.13
N LEU A 168 13.84 -0.21 12.56
CA LEU A 168 12.82 0.47 13.35
C LEU A 168 11.87 -0.49 14.08
N LYS A 169 11.48 -1.60 13.47
CA LYS A 169 10.69 -2.67 14.11
C LYS A 169 11.39 -3.29 15.32
N ASN A 170 12.71 -3.34 15.29
CA ASN A 170 13.50 -3.94 16.38
C ASN A 170 13.82 -2.91 17.49
N GLU A 171 13.87 -1.63 17.18
CA GLU A 171 14.32 -0.59 18.09
C GLU A 171 13.17 0.24 18.71
N LEU A 172 11.95 0.19 18.15
CA LEU A 172 10.79 0.93 18.65
C LEU A 172 9.78 0.01 19.33
N ASP A 173 9.14 0.55 20.38
CA ASP A 173 8.04 -0.10 21.13
C ASP A 173 6.65 0.27 20.57
N ILE A 174 6.58 0.75 19.32
CA ILE A 174 5.35 1.06 18.58
C ILE A 174 5.37 0.35 17.23
N PRO A 175 4.22 0.00 16.63
CA PRO A 175 4.18 -0.69 15.36
C PRO A 175 4.79 0.18 14.25
N VAL A 176 5.69 -0.43 13.48
CA VAL A 176 6.28 0.11 12.25
C VAL A 176 5.85 -0.80 11.10
N PHE A 177 5.39 -0.20 10.01
CA PHE A 177 4.83 -0.91 8.88
C PHE A 177 5.15 -0.15 7.58
N HIS A 178 5.76 -0.83 6.62
CA HIS A 178 5.98 -0.28 5.28
C HIS A 178 4.84 -0.72 4.38
N ASP A 179 3.96 0.21 4.01
CA ASP A 179 2.71 -0.12 3.34
C ASP A 179 2.92 -0.69 1.93
N ASP A 180 3.86 -0.14 1.16
CA ASP A 180 4.18 -0.66 -0.18
C ASP A 180 4.65 -2.12 -0.16
N GLN A 181 5.26 -2.55 0.93
CA GLN A 181 5.64 -3.95 1.12
C GLN A 181 4.43 -4.78 1.55
N HIS A 182 3.91 -4.48 2.71
CA HIS A 182 3.01 -5.38 3.44
C HIS A 182 1.53 -5.13 3.13
N GLY A 183 1.09 -3.87 2.96
CA GLY A 183 -0.28 -3.55 2.60
C GLY A 183 -0.63 -4.15 1.24
N THR A 184 0.26 -3.98 0.26
CA THR A 184 0.12 -4.57 -1.06
C THR A 184 0.12 -6.10 -1.02
N ALA A 185 1.03 -6.72 -0.24
CA ALA A 185 1.07 -8.18 -0.11
C ALA A 185 -0.21 -8.76 0.51
N ILE A 186 -0.76 -8.10 1.54
CA ILE A 186 -2.00 -8.53 2.22
C ILE A 186 -3.19 -8.45 1.26
N VAL A 187 -3.39 -7.31 0.58
CA VAL A 187 -4.55 -7.15 -0.31
C VAL A 187 -4.49 -8.07 -1.52
N VAL A 188 -3.30 -8.31 -2.08
CA VAL A 188 -3.07 -9.29 -3.16
C VAL A 188 -3.44 -10.69 -2.69
N THR A 189 -2.98 -11.08 -1.50
CA THR A 189 -3.30 -12.39 -0.91
C THR A 189 -4.80 -12.57 -0.73
N ALA A 190 -5.50 -11.56 -0.18
CA ALA A 190 -6.95 -11.56 -0.03
C ALA A 190 -7.67 -11.70 -1.39
N GLY A 191 -7.17 -11.01 -2.42
CA GLY A 191 -7.66 -11.12 -3.80
C GLY A 191 -7.51 -12.54 -4.35
N ILE A 192 -6.34 -13.18 -4.13
CA ILE A 192 -6.10 -14.56 -4.55
C ILE A 192 -7.03 -15.53 -3.82
N ILE A 193 -7.16 -15.44 -2.50
CA ILE A 193 -8.06 -16.31 -1.70
C ILE A 193 -9.48 -16.28 -2.27
N ASN A 194 -9.99 -15.11 -2.66
CA ASN A 194 -11.31 -15.00 -3.27
C ASN A 194 -11.34 -15.51 -4.72
N SER A 195 -10.28 -15.27 -5.49
CA SER A 195 -10.16 -15.77 -6.87
C SER A 195 -10.18 -17.30 -6.92
N LEU A 196 -9.50 -17.98 -5.97
CA LEU A 196 -9.46 -19.44 -5.90
C LEU A 196 -10.85 -20.07 -5.76
N LYS A 197 -11.76 -19.42 -5.04
CA LYS A 197 -13.16 -19.88 -4.92
C LYS A 197 -13.89 -19.90 -6.28
N ILE A 198 -13.54 -18.96 -7.16
CA ILE A 198 -14.15 -18.79 -8.49
C ILE A 198 -13.53 -19.74 -9.50
N ILE A 199 -12.18 -19.84 -9.55
CA ILE A 199 -11.47 -20.70 -10.51
C ILE A 199 -11.37 -22.14 -10.03
N LYS A 200 -11.76 -22.45 -8.80
CA LYS A 200 -11.80 -23.79 -8.18
C LYS A 200 -10.44 -24.50 -8.21
N LYS A 201 -9.38 -23.77 -7.88
CA LYS A 201 -8.01 -24.29 -7.72
C LYS A 201 -7.57 -24.23 -6.26
N GLU A 202 -6.59 -25.06 -5.89
CA GLU A 202 -5.96 -25.05 -4.58
C GLU A 202 -4.57 -24.38 -4.65
N TRP A 203 -4.09 -23.84 -3.56
CA TRP A 203 -2.79 -23.18 -3.48
C TRP A 203 -1.63 -24.03 -4.01
N LYS A 204 -1.62 -25.31 -3.66
CA LYS A 204 -0.55 -26.27 -4.05
C LYS A 204 -0.42 -26.48 -5.57
N ASP A 205 -1.48 -26.16 -6.34
CA ASP A 205 -1.53 -26.36 -7.79
C ASP A 205 -1.14 -25.10 -8.58
N LEU A 206 -0.95 -23.96 -7.89
CA LEU A 206 -0.76 -22.67 -8.53
C LEU A 206 0.68 -22.45 -8.96
N LYS A 207 0.86 -22.08 -10.22
CA LYS A 207 2.03 -21.37 -10.73
C LYS A 207 1.72 -19.87 -10.76
N ILE A 208 2.44 -19.10 -9.97
CA ILE A 208 2.22 -17.65 -9.82
C ILE A 208 3.40 -16.89 -10.44
N VAL A 209 3.11 -15.91 -11.27
CA VAL A 209 4.12 -15.02 -11.84
C VAL A 209 3.99 -13.63 -11.22
N VAL A 210 5.07 -13.11 -10.66
CA VAL A 210 5.15 -11.77 -10.08
C VAL A 210 6.09 -10.91 -10.91
N ALA A 211 5.57 -9.88 -11.57
CA ALA A 211 6.34 -8.92 -12.34
C ALA A 211 6.68 -7.69 -11.49
N GLY A 212 7.96 -7.54 -11.14
CA GLY A 212 8.48 -6.47 -10.29
C GLY A 212 9.21 -6.99 -9.07
N ALA A 213 10.55 -6.95 -9.07
CA ALA A 213 11.39 -7.39 -7.96
C ALA A 213 11.75 -6.24 -7.00
N GLY A 214 10.79 -5.33 -6.77
CA GLY A 214 10.88 -4.22 -5.81
C GLY A 214 10.29 -4.58 -4.45
N ALA A 215 9.98 -3.56 -3.64
CA ALA A 215 9.43 -3.69 -2.29
C ALA A 215 8.15 -4.54 -2.28
N ALA A 216 7.17 -4.22 -3.12
CA ALA A 216 5.90 -4.94 -3.22
C ALA A 216 6.10 -6.39 -3.68
N GLY A 217 6.77 -6.62 -4.81
CA GLY A 217 6.89 -7.96 -5.39
C GLY A 217 7.63 -8.94 -4.47
N LEU A 218 8.70 -8.50 -3.79
CA LEU A 218 9.41 -9.34 -2.84
C LEU A 218 8.56 -9.70 -1.62
N SER A 219 7.75 -8.75 -1.14
CA SER A 219 6.85 -8.97 0.01
C SER A 219 5.65 -9.84 -0.36
N ILE A 220 5.10 -9.68 -1.57
CA ILE A 220 4.07 -10.56 -2.12
C ILE A 220 4.61 -11.99 -2.18
N CYS A 221 5.77 -12.22 -2.82
CA CYS A 221 6.37 -13.56 -2.89
C CYS A 221 6.52 -14.17 -1.50
N ARG A 222 7.05 -13.40 -0.54
CA ARG A 222 7.28 -13.84 0.83
C ARG A 222 6.00 -14.26 1.54
N LEU A 223 4.94 -13.46 1.44
CA LEU A 223 3.65 -13.76 2.06
C LEU A 223 2.96 -14.96 1.40
N LEU A 224 2.96 -15.03 0.07
CA LEU A 224 2.32 -16.12 -0.67
C LEU A 224 2.99 -17.49 -0.42
N MET A 225 4.27 -17.53 -0.13
CA MET A 225 4.96 -18.78 0.21
C MET A 225 4.39 -19.47 1.46
N ASN A 226 3.80 -18.72 2.38
CA ASN A 226 3.14 -19.30 3.57
C ASN A 226 1.91 -20.14 3.21
N PHE A 227 1.33 -19.95 2.01
CA PHE A 227 0.19 -20.71 1.52
C PHE A 227 0.58 -21.93 0.67
N GLY A 228 1.87 -22.10 0.35
CA GLY A 228 2.42 -23.27 -0.32
C GLY A 228 2.02 -23.44 -1.80
N PRO A 229 2.15 -22.40 -2.66
CA PRO A 229 1.93 -22.55 -4.10
C PRO A 229 2.94 -23.52 -4.72
N SER A 230 2.58 -24.13 -5.87
CA SER A 230 3.48 -25.08 -6.56
C SER A 230 4.78 -24.41 -6.94
N ASP A 231 4.72 -23.21 -7.52
CA ASP A 231 5.89 -22.37 -7.79
C ASP A 231 5.51 -20.88 -7.84
N ILE A 232 6.48 -20.02 -7.52
CA ILE A 232 6.41 -18.57 -7.74
C ILE A 232 7.58 -18.17 -8.63
N ILE A 233 7.31 -17.52 -9.76
CA ILE A 233 8.32 -16.98 -10.66
C ILE A 233 8.33 -15.45 -10.56
N LEU A 234 9.40 -14.90 -10.00
CA LEU A 234 9.63 -13.48 -9.92
C LEU A 234 10.33 -12.99 -11.19
N THR A 235 9.94 -11.83 -11.73
CA THR A 235 10.63 -11.20 -12.85
C THR A 235 11.01 -9.75 -12.53
N ASN A 236 12.03 -9.25 -13.21
CA ASN A 236 12.41 -7.85 -13.21
C ASN A 236 12.63 -7.36 -14.66
N ARG A 237 13.08 -6.12 -14.85
CA ARG A 237 13.29 -5.53 -16.19
C ARG A 237 14.22 -6.37 -17.09
N LYS A 238 15.11 -7.18 -16.54
CA LYS A 238 16.04 -8.03 -17.31
C LYS A 238 15.46 -9.42 -17.61
N GLY A 239 14.36 -9.81 -16.96
CA GLY A 239 13.68 -11.09 -17.16
C GLY A 239 13.49 -11.88 -15.87
N ILE A 240 13.37 -13.19 -15.98
CA ILE A 240 13.12 -14.13 -14.88
C ILE A 240 14.26 -14.08 -13.86
N VAL A 241 13.90 -14.02 -12.58
CA VAL A 241 14.82 -14.13 -11.46
C VAL A 241 15.05 -15.61 -11.14
N TYR A 242 16.31 -16.05 -11.08
CA TYR A 242 16.70 -17.42 -10.74
C TYR A 242 17.96 -17.45 -9.88
N ASP A 243 18.12 -18.51 -9.11
CA ASP A 243 19.28 -18.71 -8.25
C ASP A 243 20.57 -18.84 -9.07
N GLY A 244 21.58 -18.02 -8.73
CA GLY A 244 22.85 -17.95 -9.46
C GLY A 244 22.90 -16.88 -10.55
N ARG A 245 21.84 -16.11 -10.80
CA ARG A 245 21.85 -14.98 -11.73
C ARG A 245 22.77 -13.85 -11.20
N PRO A 246 23.79 -13.41 -11.97
CA PRO A 246 24.92 -12.63 -11.43
C PRO A 246 24.60 -11.16 -11.13
N ASP A 247 23.51 -10.61 -11.67
CA ASP A 247 23.17 -9.18 -11.58
C ASP A 247 22.12 -8.86 -10.50
N LEU A 248 21.84 -9.80 -9.62
CA LEU A 248 20.88 -9.63 -8.54
C LEU A 248 21.47 -8.90 -7.35
N ASN A 249 20.74 -7.93 -6.81
CA ASN A 249 21.10 -7.39 -5.50
C ASN A 249 20.87 -8.43 -4.39
N PRO A 250 21.50 -8.26 -3.20
CA PRO A 250 21.45 -9.29 -2.13
C PRO A 250 20.04 -9.70 -1.69
N VAL A 251 19.07 -8.77 -1.71
CA VAL A 251 17.69 -9.04 -1.29
C VAL A 251 16.97 -9.90 -2.32
N VAL A 252 17.10 -9.56 -3.60
CA VAL A 252 16.52 -10.33 -4.71
C VAL A 252 17.21 -11.70 -4.83
N ALA A 253 18.54 -11.78 -4.61
CA ALA A 253 19.27 -13.03 -4.62
C ALA A 253 18.82 -14.01 -3.52
N LYS A 254 18.45 -13.51 -2.34
CA LYS A 254 17.81 -14.33 -1.29
C LYS A 254 16.46 -14.89 -1.76
N MET A 255 15.62 -14.06 -2.42
CA MET A 255 14.34 -14.51 -2.96
C MET A 255 14.52 -15.54 -4.08
N ALA A 256 15.50 -15.37 -4.96
CA ALA A 256 15.81 -16.30 -6.04
C ALA A 256 16.12 -17.74 -5.58
N LYS A 257 16.62 -17.90 -4.35
CA LYS A 257 16.91 -19.24 -3.77
C LYS A 257 15.66 -20.03 -3.37
N ILE A 258 14.56 -19.34 -3.15
CA ILE A 258 13.31 -19.94 -2.63
C ILE A 258 12.14 -19.86 -3.61
N THR A 259 12.31 -19.19 -4.75
CA THR A 259 11.36 -19.09 -5.85
C THR A 259 11.91 -19.76 -7.10
N ASN A 260 11.08 -19.92 -8.13
CA ASN A 260 11.52 -20.49 -9.43
C ASN A 260 12.25 -21.83 -9.25
N LYS A 261 11.56 -22.81 -8.69
CA LYS A 261 12.11 -24.13 -8.31
C LYS A 261 12.85 -24.82 -9.46
N ASN A 262 12.39 -24.61 -10.69
CA ASN A 262 12.96 -25.23 -11.90
C ASN A 262 14.07 -24.39 -12.52
N LYS A 263 14.48 -23.28 -11.91
CA LYS A 263 15.50 -22.34 -12.41
C LYS A 263 15.23 -21.90 -13.86
N GLN A 264 13.94 -21.72 -14.19
CA GLN A 264 13.52 -21.22 -15.50
C GLN A 264 14.20 -19.89 -15.80
N GLN A 265 14.68 -19.72 -17.02
CA GLN A 265 15.28 -18.50 -17.53
C GLN A 265 14.43 -17.94 -18.67
N GLY A 266 14.61 -16.67 -19.03
CA GLY A 266 13.87 -16.03 -20.11
C GLY A 266 13.28 -14.68 -19.70
N LYS A 267 12.26 -14.24 -20.44
CA LYS A 267 11.56 -12.99 -20.26
C LYS A 267 10.22 -13.20 -19.53
N LEU A 268 9.48 -12.12 -19.31
CA LEU A 268 8.16 -12.18 -18.68
C LEU A 268 7.18 -13.08 -19.48
N ALA A 269 7.21 -13.00 -20.81
CA ALA A 269 6.37 -13.85 -21.67
C ALA A 269 6.62 -15.35 -21.42
N ASP A 270 7.90 -15.75 -21.26
CA ASP A 270 8.27 -17.15 -20.98
C ASP A 270 7.78 -17.60 -19.61
N ALA A 271 7.79 -16.69 -18.62
CA ALA A 271 7.27 -16.97 -17.28
C ALA A 271 5.77 -17.24 -17.29
N LEU A 272 5.01 -16.50 -18.12
CA LEU A 272 3.55 -16.58 -18.18
C LEU A 272 3.05 -17.89 -18.81
N VAL A 273 3.85 -18.57 -19.61
CA VAL A 273 3.45 -19.87 -20.19
C VAL A 273 3.05 -20.85 -19.10
N GLY A 274 1.79 -21.28 -19.09
CA GLY A 274 1.24 -22.20 -18.11
C GLY A 274 1.14 -21.62 -16.67
N ALA A 275 1.11 -20.30 -16.51
CA ALA A 275 0.85 -19.66 -15.22
C ALA A 275 -0.66 -19.60 -14.94
N ASP A 276 -1.05 -19.71 -13.66
CA ASP A 276 -2.43 -19.58 -13.21
C ASP A 276 -2.77 -18.15 -12.80
N ILE A 277 -1.79 -17.46 -12.20
CA ILE A 277 -1.94 -16.11 -11.68
C ILE A 277 -0.79 -15.24 -12.14
N PHE A 278 -1.12 -14.07 -12.68
CA PHE A 278 -0.19 -12.97 -12.92
C PHE A 278 -0.44 -11.85 -11.92
N ILE A 279 0.64 -11.33 -11.32
CA ILE A 279 0.63 -10.18 -10.42
C ILE A 279 1.66 -9.17 -10.92
N GLY A 280 1.19 -8.03 -11.41
CA GLY A 280 2.01 -6.92 -11.87
C GLY A 280 2.15 -5.87 -10.77
N VAL A 281 3.37 -5.53 -10.40
CA VAL A 281 3.75 -4.44 -9.47
C VAL A 281 5.01 -3.75 -10.00
N SER A 282 5.03 -3.45 -11.29
CA SER A 282 6.24 -3.01 -12.00
C SER A 282 6.03 -1.72 -12.77
N GLY A 283 5.37 -1.78 -13.91
CA GLY A 283 5.19 -0.61 -14.77
C GLY A 283 4.21 -0.86 -15.91
N PRO A 284 3.88 0.19 -16.65
CA PRO A 284 2.78 0.16 -17.61
C PRO A 284 3.07 -0.72 -18.83
N ASN A 285 2.00 -1.30 -19.40
CA ASN A 285 1.98 -1.93 -20.72
C ASN A 285 3.05 -3.02 -20.93
N LEU A 286 3.28 -3.87 -19.92
CA LEU A 286 4.29 -4.94 -19.98
C LEU A 286 3.73 -6.27 -20.49
N VAL A 287 2.42 -6.45 -20.46
CA VAL A 287 1.72 -7.69 -20.81
C VAL A 287 0.76 -7.43 -21.95
N THR A 288 0.65 -8.38 -22.86
CA THR A 288 -0.27 -8.33 -24.00
C THR A 288 -1.34 -9.43 -23.90
N SER A 289 -2.44 -9.29 -24.66
CA SER A 289 -3.48 -10.32 -24.78
C SER A 289 -2.90 -11.68 -25.19
N GLU A 290 -1.90 -11.69 -26.11
CA GLU A 290 -1.24 -12.91 -26.55
C GLU A 290 -0.47 -13.60 -25.43
N MET A 291 0.16 -12.83 -24.54
CA MET A 291 0.84 -13.41 -23.37
C MET A 291 -0.17 -14.03 -22.41
N ILE A 292 -1.34 -13.42 -22.19
CA ILE A 292 -2.40 -14.00 -21.36
C ILE A 292 -2.94 -15.30 -21.96
N LYS A 293 -3.08 -15.41 -23.29
CA LYS A 293 -3.50 -16.63 -23.99
C LYS A 293 -2.58 -17.83 -23.72
N THR A 294 -1.33 -17.60 -23.32
CA THR A 294 -0.38 -18.70 -22.99
C THR A 294 -0.51 -19.23 -21.58
N MET A 295 -1.27 -18.54 -20.73
CA MET A 295 -1.52 -18.95 -19.36
C MET A 295 -2.44 -20.18 -19.30
N ASN A 296 -2.54 -20.77 -18.12
CA ASN A 296 -3.46 -21.89 -17.87
C ASN A 296 -4.93 -21.46 -18.02
N LYS A 297 -5.82 -22.46 -18.08
CA LYS A 297 -7.27 -22.23 -18.12
C LYS A 297 -7.72 -21.38 -16.91
N ASP A 298 -8.64 -20.44 -17.17
CA ASP A 298 -9.22 -19.52 -16.20
C ASP A 298 -8.16 -18.65 -15.47
N PRO A 299 -7.26 -17.95 -16.20
CA PRO A 299 -6.18 -17.19 -15.58
C PRO A 299 -6.69 -16.00 -14.78
N VAL A 300 -5.96 -15.67 -13.70
CA VAL A 300 -6.20 -14.50 -12.85
C VAL A 300 -5.11 -13.47 -13.13
N VAL A 301 -5.52 -12.24 -13.42
CA VAL A 301 -4.63 -11.13 -13.78
C VAL A 301 -4.83 -9.97 -12.81
N PHE A 302 -3.81 -9.69 -11.99
CA PHE A 302 -3.74 -8.53 -11.11
C PHE A 302 -2.70 -7.56 -11.65
N ALA A 303 -3.12 -6.54 -12.40
CA ALA A 303 -2.26 -5.53 -13.01
C ALA A 303 -2.30 -4.25 -12.14
N LEU A 304 -1.38 -4.13 -11.20
CA LEU A 304 -1.48 -3.18 -10.08
C LEU A 304 -0.63 -1.92 -10.24
N ALA A 305 0.13 -1.78 -11.33
CA ALA A 305 0.90 -0.56 -11.60
C ALA A 305 -0.02 0.67 -11.73
N ASN A 306 0.42 1.80 -11.17
CA ASN A 306 -0.27 3.08 -11.21
C ASN A 306 0.64 4.16 -11.84
N PRO A 307 0.07 5.12 -12.62
CA PRO A 307 -1.35 5.28 -12.95
C PRO A 307 -1.83 4.37 -14.10
N ILE A 308 -0.94 3.74 -14.85
CA ILE A 308 -1.27 2.86 -15.98
C ILE A 308 -0.87 1.42 -15.60
N PRO A 309 -1.81 0.45 -15.68
CA PRO A 309 -1.53 -0.94 -15.33
C PRO A 309 -0.60 -1.64 -16.34
N GLU A 310 -0.08 -2.81 -16.00
CA GLU A 310 0.75 -3.65 -16.86
C GLU A 310 0.01 -4.14 -18.11
N ILE A 311 -1.31 -4.27 -18.03
CA ILE A 311 -2.24 -4.56 -19.12
C ILE A 311 -3.58 -3.94 -18.77
N MET A 312 -4.26 -3.38 -19.76
CA MET A 312 -5.62 -2.85 -19.55
C MET A 312 -6.61 -4.01 -19.34
N PRO A 313 -7.67 -3.81 -18.53
CA PRO A 313 -8.65 -4.87 -18.27
C PRO A 313 -9.28 -5.48 -19.51
N GLU A 314 -9.59 -4.66 -20.51
CA GLU A 314 -10.19 -5.08 -21.78
C GLU A 314 -9.27 -6.05 -22.51
N ASP A 315 -7.98 -5.72 -22.61
CA ASP A 315 -6.96 -6.54 -23.29
C ASP A 315 -6.71 -7.86 -22.52
N ALA A 316 -6.76 -7.81 -21.17
CA ALA A 316 -6.63 -9.01 -20.37
C ALA A 316 -7.82 -9.96 -20.55
N PHE A 317 -9.05 -9.44 -20.62
CA PHE A 317 -10.24 -10.25 -20.93
C PHE A 317 -10.20 -10.79 -22.37
N GLU A 318 -9.74 -10.01 -23.36
CA GLU A 318 -9.51 -10.50 -24.73
C GLU A 318 -8.49 -11.64 -24.76
N GLY A 319 -7.48 -11.60 -23.91
CA GLY A 319 -6.51 -12.67 -23.66
C GLY A 319 -7.09 -13.92 -23.00
N GLY A 320 -8.33 -13.88 -22.52
CA GLY A 320 -9.02 -14.99 -21.87
C GLY A 320 -8.90 -15.00 -20.34
N ALA A 321 -8.50 -13.88 -19.71
CA ALA A 321 -8.48 -13.77 -18.28
C ALA A 321 -9.87 -14.01 -17.66
N ARG A 322 -9.95 -14.86 -16.63
CA ARG A 322 -11.21 -15.14 -15.91
C ARG A 322 -11.52 -14.06 -14.89
N ILE A 323 -10.47 -13.53 -14.25
CA ILE A 323 -10.56 -12.47 -13.24
C ILE A 323 -9.48 -11.45 -13.55
N VAL A 324 -9.88 -10.18 -13.62
CA VAL A 324 -8.97 -9.06 -13.77
C VAL A 324 -9.19 -8.09 -12.62
N ALA A 325 -8.09 -7.62 -12.03
CA ALA A 325 -8.09 -6.59 -11.00
C ALA A 325 -6.98 -5.58 -11.27
N THR A 326 -7.18 -4.34 -10.83
CA THR A 326 -6.20 -3.25 -10.93
C THR A 326 -5.98 -2.56 -9.60
N GLY A 327 -4.95 -1.73 -9.50
CA GLY A 327 -4.74 -0.85 -8.35
C GLY A 327 -5.64 0.39 -8.34
N ARG A 328 -6.38 0.65 -9.42
CA ARG A 328 -7.19 1.85 -9.63
C ARG A 328 -8.61 1.67 -9.13
N SER A 329 -9.20 2.76 -8.60
CA SER A 329 -10.57 2.77 -8.09
C SER A 329 -11.64 2.96 -9.18
N ASP A 330 -11.24 3.37 -10.39
CA ASP A 330 -12.13 3.59 -11.51
C ASP A 330 -12.37 2.32 -12.37
N PHE A 331 -11.74 1.20 -12.00
CA PHE A 331 -12.02 -0.12 -12.57
C PHE A 331 -12.64 -1.06 -11.55
N PRO A 332 -13.42 -2.07 -11.97
CA PRO A 332 -13.89 -3.14 -11.11
C PRO A 332 -12.74 -3.92 -10.46
N ASN A 333 -13.01 -4.55 -9.29
CA ASN A 333 -12.05 -5.37 -8.57
C ASN A 333 -10.76 -4.63 -8.20
N GLN A 334 -10.89 -3.50 -7.52
CA GLN A 334 -9.74 -2.77 -7.02
C GLN A 334 -8.94 -3.60 -6.01
N ILE A 335 -7.63 -3.75 -6.27
CA ILE A 335 -6.64 -4.30 -5.34
C ILE A 335 -5.66 -3.19 -5.01
N ASN A 336 -5.88 -2.52 -3.88
CA ASN A 336 -5.08 -1.40 -3.43
C ASN A 336 -4.87 -1.51 -1.91
N ASN A 337 -3.70 -1.11 -1.42
CA ASN A 337 -3.33 -1.15 -0.01
C ASN A 337 -4.26 -0.33 0.90
N VAL A 338 -5.02 0.61 0.35
CA VAL A 338 -6.07 1.36 1.09
C VAL A 338 -7.10 0.44 1.76
N LEU A 339 -7.31 -0.74 1.24
CA LEU A 339 -8.21 -1.74 1.83
C LEU A 339 -7.64 -2.38 3.11
N VAL A 340 -6.38 -2.13 3.44
CA VAL A 340 -5.65 -2.80 4.53
C VAL A 340 -5.19 -1.82 5.61
N PHE A 341 -4.30 -0.87 5.27
CA PHE A 341 -3.55 -0.11 6.28
C PHE A 341 -4.42 0.68 7.27
N PRO A 342 -5.57 1.29 6.89
CA PRO A 342 -6.33 2.06 7.86
C PRO A 342 -6.90 1.18 8.97
N GLY A 343 -7.48 0.03 8.60
CA GLY A 343 -8.04 -0.93 9.54
C GLY A 343 -6.97 -1.62 10.38
N LEU A 344 -5.85 -1.99 9.76
CA LEU A 344 -4.73 -2.65 10.42
C LEU A 344 -4.13 -1.76 11.52
N PHE A 345 -3.83 -0.50 11.22
CA PHE A 345 -3.32 0.45 12.22
C PHE A 345 -4.37 0.78 13.27
N ARG A 346 -5.64 0.92 12.90
CA ARG A 346 -6.71 1.09 13.88
C ARG A 346 -6.72 -0.04 14.89
N GLY A 347 -6.68 -1.29 14.45
CA GLY A 347 -6.62 -2.47 15.32
C GLY A 347 -5.37 -2.48 16.19
N ALA A 348 -4.20 -2.23 15.61
CA ALA A 348 -2.93 -2.18 16.34
C ALA A 348 -2.91 -1.12 17.46
N LEU A 349 -3.42 0.10 17.17
CA LEU A 349 -3.52 1.18 18.15
C LEU A 349 -4.51 0.86 19.27
N MET A 350 -5.66 0.25 18.96
CA MET A 350 -6.67 -0.11 19.96
C MET A 350 -6.13 -1.06 21.03
N VAL A 351 -5.29 -2.01 20.63
CA VAL A 351 -4.69 -2.99 21.57
C VAL A 351 -3.28 -2.59 22.02
N ARG A 352 -2.81 -1.42 21.61
CA ARG A 352 -1.44 -0.92 21.85
C ARG A 352 -0.38 -1.96 21.47
N SER A 353 -0.55 -2.56 20.30
CA SER A 353 0.41 -3.53 19.80
C SER A 353 1.76 -2.88 19.57
N LYS A 354 2.83 -3.52 20.01
CA LYS A 354 4.19 -3.05 19.74
C LYS A 354 4.67 -3.39 18.34
N LYS A 355 4.11 -4.43 17.71
CA LYS A 355 4.51 -4.93 16.39
C LYS A 355 3.30 -5.40 15.61
N ILE A 356 3.35 -5.26 14.29
CA ILE A 356 2.46 -5.96 13.36
C ILE A 356 3.22 -7.22 12.92
N VAL A 357 2.81 -8.36 13.46
CA VAL A 357 3.45 -9.67 13.20
C VAL A 357 2.86 -10.34 11.94
N GLU A 358 3.53 -11.39 11.43
CA GLU A 358 3.10 -12.07 10.20
C GLU A 358 1.69 -12.65 10.33
N ASP A 359 1.33 -13.23 11.48
CA ASP A 359 -0.01 -13.79 11.72
C ASP A 359 -1.14 -12.73 11.69
N MET A 360 -0.82 -11.46 11.84
CA MET A 360 -1.79 -10.35 11.68
C MET A 360 -2.00 -9.95 10.22
N LYS A 361 -1.19 -10.48 9.29
CA LYS A 361 -1.24 -10.18 7.86
C LYS A 361 -1.99 -11.25 7.06
N VAL A 362 -2.25 -12.39 7.65
CA VAL A 362 -2.98 -13.54 7.11
C VAL A 362 -4.36 -13.62 7.75
#